data_2a6c776887a12900eae1a7f48d82d661
#
_entry.id   2a6c776887a12900eae1a7f48d82d661
#
_cell.length_a   1.000
_cell.length_b   1.000
_cell.length_c   1.000
_cell.angle_alpha   90.00
_cell.angle_beta   90.00
_cell.angle_gamma   90.00
#
_symmetry.space_group_name_H-M   'P 1'
#
loop_
_entity.id
_entity.type
_entity.pdbx_description
1 polymer ?
#
loop_
_entity_poly.entity_id
_entity_poly.type
_entity_poly.pdbx_seq_one_letter_code
_entity_poly.pdbx_strand_id
1 'polypeptide(L)'
;MKLAVPSETDAGLESIRSGHFGHAPYFTVVEIEDGKIVSASSVKNADHDAVGCGGVIEYAMSLGIDAMLAVGMGLPPLTRFNAACIKVYSERNTPVVGDAVQIFLMGLCPEMRAEDACRH
;
A
#
# COMPACT_ATOMS: atom_id res chain seq x y z
N MET A 1 0.57 -12.44 -6.79
CA MET A 1 1.10 -11.22 -6.18
C MET A 1 0.03 -10.58 -5.31
N LYS A 2 0.37 -10.25 -4.08
CA LYS A 2 -0.52 -9.50 -3.18
C LYS A 2 -0.10 -8.04 -3.11
N LEU A 3 -1.01 -7.14 -3.44
CA LEU A 3 -0.81 -5.70 -3.40
C LEU A 3 -1.67 -5.12 -2.28
N ALA A 4 -1.07 -4.34 -1.38
CA ALA A 4 -1.82 -3.64 -0.34
C ALA A 4 -2.00 -2.16 -0.73
N VAL A 5 -3.18 -1.63 -0.48
CA VAL A 5 -3.51 -0.22 -0.75
C VAL A 5 -4.13 0.38 0.52
N PRO A 6 -3.46 1.36 1.15
CA PRO A 6 -4.05 2.04 2.31
C PRO A 6 -5.39 2.69 1.94
N SER A 7 -6.41 2.47 2.75
CA SER A 7 -7.80 2.82 2.43
C SER A 7 -8.52 3.45 3.62
N GLU A 8 -9.47 4.36 3.33
CA GLU A 8 -10.32 5.01 4.33
C GLU A 8 -11.58 4.20 4.64
N THR A 9 -11.99 3.34 3.71
CA THR A 9 -13.22 2.56 3.83
C THR A 9 -12.95 1.08 3.57
N ASP A 10 -13.90 0.22 3.90
CA ASP A 10 -13.79 -1.25 3.78
C ASP A 10 -14.64 -1.82 2.64
N ALA A 11 -14.64 -1.14 1.51
CA ALA A 11 -15.45 -1.51 0.34
C ALA A 11 -14.65 -2.24 -0.75
N GLY A 12 -13.52 -2.85 -0.41
CA GLY A 12 -12.68 -3.56 -1.40
C GLY A 12 -12.19 -2.62 -2.49
N LEU A 13 -12.40 -2.99 -3.75
CA LEU A 13 -11.97 -2.16 -4.89
C LEU A 13 -12.71 -0.83 -4.99
N GLU A 14 -13.87 -0.71 -4.36
CA GLU A 14 -14.63 0.55 -4.32
C GLU A 14 -14.22 1.44 -3.16
N SER A 15 -13.27 1.02 -2.34
CA SER A 15 -12.77 1.80 -1.21
C SER A 15 -12.13 3.10 -1.66
N ILE A 16 -12.24 4.12 -0.82
CA ILE A 16 -11.53 5.39 -0.99
C ILE A 16 -10.12 5.22 -0.44
N ARG A 17 -9.12 5.67 -1.19
CA ARG A 17 -7.72 5.57 -0.81
C ARG A 17 -7.40 6.53 0.32
N SER A 18 -6.48 6.10 1.20
CA SER A 18 -5.92 6.97 2.23
C SER A 18 -4.58 7.55 1.77
N GLY A 19 -4.39 8.83 2.03
CA GLY A 19 -3.11 9.49 1.78
C GLY A 19 -2.06 9.18 2.84
N HIS A 20 -2.42 8.49 3.92
CA HIS A 20 -1.55 8.25 5.07
C HIS A 20 -1.45 6.75 5.37
N PHE A 21 -0.33 6.15 5.01
CA PHE A 21 -0.08 4.75 5.27
C PHE A 21 -0.31 4.38 6.74
N GLY A 22 0.29 5.13 7.66
CA GLY A 22 0.29 4.79 9.08
C GLY A 22 -1.05 4.99 9.78
N HIS A 23 -1.87 5.91 9.30
CA HIS A 23 -3.15 6.26 9.89
C HIS A 23 -4.35 5.79 9.08
N ALA A 24 -4.13 5.06 8.00
CA ALA A 24 -5.22 4.50 7.22
C ALA A 24 -6.03 3.52 8.09
N PRO A 25 -7.35 3.61 8.15
CA PRO A 25 -8.14 2.67 8.96
C PRO A 25 -8.18 1.26 8.39
N TYR A 26 -7.93 1.09 7.09
CA TYR A 26 -7.97 -0.20 6.42
C TYR A 26 -6.84 -0.34 5.41
N PHE A 27 -6.52 -1.59 5.07
CA PHE A 27 -5.79 -1.92 3.85
C PHE A 27 -6.71 -2.71 2.92
N THR A 28 -6.74 -2.35 1.65
CA THR A 28 -7.34 -3.20 0.64
C THR A 28 -6.24 -4.10 0.10
N VAL A 29 -6.40 -5.42 0.26
CA VAL A 29 -5.44 -6.42 -0.21
C VAL A 29 -5.98 -7.01 -1.51
N VAL A 30 -5.22 -6.83 -2.58
CA VAL A 30 -5.62 -7.23 -3.93
C VAL A 30 -4.71 -8.36 -4.39
N GLU A 31 -5.31 -9.51 -4.73
CA GLU A 31 -4.59 -10.61 -5.38
C GLU A 31 -4.55 -10.37 -6.88
N ILE A 32 -3.35 -10.43 -7.45
CA ILE A 32 -3.12 -10.21 -8.88
C ILE A 32 -2.38 -11.41 -9.44
N GLU A 33 -2.90 -11.98 -10.54
CA GLU A 33 -2.26 -13.06 -11.28
C GLU A 33 -2.35 -12.77 -12.77
N ASP A 34 -1.24 -12.94 -13.47
CA ASP A 34 -1.15 -12.71 -14.93
C ASP A 34 -1.66 -11.33 -15.34
N GLY A 35 -1.36 -10.31 -14.53
CA GLY A 35 -1.77 -8.94 -14.81
C GLY A 35 -3.26 -8.65 -14.59
N LYS A 36 -3.96 -9.54 -13.90
CA LYS A 36 -5.40 -9.40 -13.66
C LYS A 36 -5.72 -9.50 -12.17
N ILE A 37 -6.72 -8.77 -11.74
CA ILE A 37 -7.24 -8.85 -10.37
C ILE A 37 -8.04 -10.16 -10.23
N VAL A 38 -7.61 -11.01 -9.30
CA VAL A 38 -8.29 -12.28 -9.00
C VAL A 38 -9.27 -12.08 -7.84
N SER A 39 -8.86 -11.33 -6.82
CA SER A 39 -9.70 -11.06 -5.65
C SER A 39 -9.24 -9.79 -4.95
N ALA A 40 -10.12 -9.23 -4.14
CA ALA A 40 -9.81 -8.07 -3.31
C ALA A 40 -10.58 -8.18 -2.00
N SER A 41 -9.92 -7.83 -0.90
CA SER A 41 -10.56 -7.82 0.41
C SER A 41 -10.07 -6.63 1.21
N SER A 42 -10.90 -6.16 2.14
CA SER A 42 -10.52 -5.10 3.07
C SER A 42 -10.15 -5.73 4.40
N VAL A 43 -9.00 -5.34 4.94
CA VAL A 43 -8.59 -5.75 6.29
C VAL A 43 -8.39 -4.50 7.13
N LYS A 44 -8.77 -4.58 8.41
CA LYS A 44 -8.59 -3.46 9.33
C LYS A 44 -7.10 -3.26 9.61
N ASN A 45 -6.63 -2.02 9.56
CA ASN A 45 -5.25 -1.70 9.90
C ASN A 45 -5.05 -1.78 11.44
N ALA A 46 -3.81 -1.94 11.87
CA ALA A 46 -3.44 -1.80 13.26
C ALA A 46 -3.66 -0.35 13.72
N ASP A 47 -4.00 -0.20 14.99
CA ASP A 47 -4.22 1.13 15.57
C ASP A 47 -2.86 1.82 15.78
N HIS A 48 -2.57 2.85 15.00
CA HIS A 48 -1.32 3.61 15.09
C HIS A 48 -1.08 4.16 16.49
N ASP A 49 -2.13 4.62 17.18
CA ASP A 49 -2.00 5.17 18.52
C ASP A 49 -1.65 4.11 19.55
N ALA A 50 -2.04 2.86 19.31
CA ALA A 50 -1.76 1.75 20.21
C ALA A 50 -0.38 1.12 19.97
N VAL A 51 0.03 0.97 18.71
CA VAL A 51 1.24 0.20 18.35
C VAL A 51 2.37 1.04 17.75
N GLY A 52 2.10 2.30 17.43
CA GLY A 52 3.09 3.19 16.82
C GLY A 52 3.36 2.86 15.35
N CYS A 53 4.22 3.67 14.73
CA CYS A 53 4.55 3.50 13.31
C CYS A 53 5.22 2.15 13.04
N GLY A 54 6.14 1.71 13.91
CA GLY A 54 6.82 0.42 13.76
C GLY A 54 5.85 -0.75 13.81
N GLY A 55 4.86 -0.69 14.69
CA GLY A 55 3.84 -1.73 14.80
C GLY A 55 2.94 -1.82 13.58
N VAL A 56 2.59 -0.67 12.99
CA VAL A 56 1.81 -0.66 11.74
C VAL A 56 2.60 -1.27 10.59
N ILE A 57 3.90 -0.97 10.49
CA ILE A 57 4.77 -1.54 9.47
C ILE A 57 4.83 -3.06 9.62
N GLU A 58 5.04 -3.55 10.83
CA GLU A 58 5.10 -4.99 11.11
C GLU A 58 3.77 -5.67 10.77
N TYR A 59 2.65 -5.02 11.11
CA TYR A 59 1.34 -5.56 10.78
C TYR A 59 1.16 -5.68 9.26
N ALA A 60 1.51 -4.63 8.52
CA ALA A 60 1.40 -4.67 7.06
C ALA A 60 2.26 -5.80 6.48
N MET A 61 3.48 -5.97 6.98
CA MET A 61 4.35 -7.06 6.52
C MET A 61 3.75 -8.43 6.84
N SER A 62 3.03 -8.58 7.95
CA SER A 62 2.41 -9.84 8.34
C SER A 62 1.26 -10.26 7.42
N LEU A 63 0.75 -9.37 6.60
CA LEU A 63 -0.32 -9.68 5.65
C LEU A 63 0.17 -10.50 4.45
N GLY A 64 1.47 -10.74 4.34
CA GLY A 64 2.03 -11.52 3.24
C GLY A 64 2.02 -10.79 1.91
N ILE A 65 2.08 -9.47 1.93
CA ILE A 65 2.05 -8.64 0.72
C ILE A 65 3.40 -8.67 0.01
N ASP A 66 3.36 -8.54 -1.31
CA ASP A 66 4.54 -8.44 -2.16
C ASP A 66 4.86 -6.99 -2.52
N ALA A 67 3.85 -6.14 -2.53
CA ALA A 67 3.98 -4.73 -2.89
C ALA A 67 2.92 -3.90 -2.19
N MET A 68 3.16 -2.58 -2.14
CA MET A 68 2.21 -1.61 -1.61
C MET A 68 2.04 -0.48 -2.62
N LEU A 69 0.80 -0.05 -2.83
CA LEU A 69 0.48 1.10 -3.68
C LEU A 69 0.02 2.22 -2.75
N ALA A 70 0.84 3.25 -2.62
CA ALA A 70 0.60 4.35 -1.68
C ALA A 70 0.49 5.68 -2.41
N VAL A 71 -0.10 6.67 -1.75
CA VAL A 71 -0.05 8.06 -2.22
C VAL A 71 1.36 8.60 -1.97
N GLY A 72 1.88 8.36 -0.78
CA GLY A 72 3.23 8.71 -0.40
C GLY A 72 3.62 7.96 0.86
N MET A 73 4.90 7.97 1.16
CA MET A 73 5.41 7.24 2.32
C MET A 73 6.68 7.90 2.81
N GLY A 74 6.80 8.07 4.13
CA GLY A 74 8.02 8.59 4.74
C GLY A 74 9.19 7.61 4.61
N LEU A 75 10.40 8.13 4.80
CA LEU A 75 11.61 7.33 4.65
C LEU A 75 11.69 6.14 5.62
N PRO A 76 11.33 6.26 6.92
CA PRO A 76 11.43 5.11 7.82
C PRO A 76 10.61 3.89 7.39
N PRO A 77 9.29 4.00 7.09
CA PRO A 77 8.55 2.83 6.61
C PRO A 77 9.03 2.34 5.25
N LEU A 78 9.38 3.25 4.34
CA LEU A 78 9.88 2.87 3.02
C LEU A 78 11.16 2.04 3.13
N THR A 79 12.09 2.44 3.99
CA THR A 79 13.33 1.71 4.23
C THR A 79 13.05 0.29 4.73
N ARG A 80 12.11 0.14 5.65
CA ARG A 80 11.78 -1.16 6.21
C ARG A 80 11.11 -2.08 5.19
N PHE A 81 10.20 -1.55 4.38
CA PHE A 81 9.55 -2.36 3.34
C PHE A 81 10.56 -2.79 2.27
N ASN A 82 11.45 -1.88 1.86
CA ASN A 82 12.48 -2.22 0.88
C ASN A 82 13.44 -3.28 1.44
N ALA A 83 13.81 -3.21 2.71
CA ALA A 83 14.66 -4.21 3.35
C ALA A 83 13.97 -5.58 3.42
N ALA A 84 12.65 -5.63 3.47
CA ALA A 84 11.86 -6.86 3.48
C ALA A 84 11.50 -7.33 2.07
N CYS A 85 12.06 -6.73 1.03
CA CYS A 85 11.77 -7.03 -0.38
C CYS A 85 10.33 -6.75 -0.78
N ILE A 86 9.65 -5.84 -0.08
CA ILE A 86 8.33 -5.36 -0.44
C ILE A 86 8.50 -4.07 -1.24
N LYS A 87 8.06 -4.08 -2.49
CA LYS A 87 8.14 -2.91 -3.35
C LYS A 87 7.03 -1.95 -3.03
N VAL A 88 7.33 -0.64 -3.05
CA VAL A 88 6.34 0.40 -2.81
C VAL A 88 6.21 1.24 -4.08
N TYR A 89 4.99 1.39 -4.56
CA TYR A 89 4.68 2.17 -5.74
C TYR A 89 3.86 3.39 -5.35
N SER A 90 4.00 4.48 -6.10
CA SER A 90 3.29 5.73 -5.83
C SER A 90 2.24 5.99 -6.91
N GLU A 91 1.04 6.35 -6.48
CA GLU A 91 -0.02 6.88 -7.33
C GLU A 91 -0.79 7.90 -6.49
N ARG A 92 -0.90 9.16 -6.97
CA ARG A 92 -1.37 10.27 -6.14
C ARG A 92 -2.69 10.88 -6.58
N ASN A 93 -3.18 10.54 -7.78
CA ASN A 93 -4.26 11.30 -8.41
C ASN A 93 -5.60 10.57 -8.42
N THR A 94 -5.63 9.30 -8.06
CA THR A 94 -6.81 8.46 -8.22
C THR A 94 -7.39 8.10 -6.85
N PRO A 95 -8.60 8.58 -6.52
CA PRO A 95 -9.15 8.42 -5.18
C PRO A 95 -9.72 7.04 -4.88
N VAL A 96 -10.05 6.24 -5.89
CA VAL A 96 -10.67 4.93 -5.72
C VAL A 96 -9.64 3.82 -5.92
N VAL A 97 -9.62 2.85 -4.99
CA VAL A 97 -8.64 1.76 -4.99
C VAL A 97 -8.61 1.02 -6.32
N GLY A 98 -9.77 0.58 -6.82
CA GLY A 98 -9.82 -0.20 -8.06
C GLY A 98 -9.24 0.54 -9.26
N ASP A 99 -9.53 1.83 -9.37
CA ASP A 99 -8.99 2.66 -10.45
C ASP A 99 -7.47 2.82 -10.34
N ALA A 100 -6.96 3.00 -9.12
CA ALA A 100 -5.53 3.10 -8.89
C ALA A 100 -4.81 1.79 -9.21
N VAL A 101 -5.42 0.65 -8.86
CA VAL A 101 -4.86 -0.66 -9.18
C VAL A 101 -4.81 -0.88 -10.69
N GLN A 102 -5.80 -0.42 -11.44
CA GLN A 102 -5.76 -0.50 -12.91
C GLN A 102 -4.59 0.29 -13.49
N ILE A 103 -4.31 1.48 -12.96
CA ILE A 103 -3.14 2.27 -13.36
C ILE A 103 -1.85 1.53 -13.03
N PHE A 104 -1.79 0.90 -11.87
CA PHE A 104 -0.64 0.07 -11.46
C PHE A 104 -0.44 -1.09 -12.45
N LEU A 105 -1.51 -1.78 -12.84
CA LEU A 105 -1.42 -2.91 -13.78
C LEU A 105 -0.96 -2.49 -15.18
N MET A 106 -1.18 -1.22 -15.54
CA MET A 106 -0.67 -0.67 -16.80
C MET A 106 0.82 -0.33 -16.75
N GLY A 107 1.47 -0.49 -15.60
CA GLY A 107 2.88 -0.17 -15.42
C GLY A 107 3.17 1.32 -15.30
N LEU A 108 2.18 2.12 -14.93
CA LEU A 108 2.31 3.59 -14.91
C LEU A 108 2.63 4.15 -13.52
N CYS A 109 2.77 3.31 -12.49
CA CYS A 109 3.09 3.76 -11.14
C CYS A 109 4.59 3.67 -10.89
N PRO A 110 5.27 4.78 -10.57
CA PRO A 110 6.70 4.72 -10.25
C PRO A 110 6.95 4.00 -8.94
N GLU A 111 8.03 3.25 -8.90
CA GLU A 111 8.48 2.61 -7.67
C GLU A 111 9.19 3.61 -6.78
N MET A 112 8.84 3.62 -5.50
CA MET A 112 9.50 4.44 -4.49
C MET A 112 10.61 3.62 -3.83
N ARG A 113 11.83 4.14 -3.84
CA ARG A 113 12.97 3.51 -3.20
C ARG A 113 13.55 4.41 -2.14
N ALA A 114 13.97 3.83 -1.03
CA ALA A 114 14.58 4.59 0.07
C ALA A 114 15.83 5.34 -0.39
N GLU A 115 16.64 4.73 -1.24
CA GLU A 115 17.85 5.36 -1.81
C GLU A 115 17.52 6.60 -2.64
N ASP A 116 16.39 6.61 -3.36
CA ASP A 116 15.96 7.76 -4.15
C ASP A 116 15.45 8.89 -3.25
N ALA A 117 14.76 8.54 -2.16
CA ALA A 117 14.28 9.51 -1.18
C ALA A 117 15.43 10.25 -0.50
N CYS A 118 16.57 9.61 -0.30
CA CYS A 118 17.74 10.22 0.32
C CYS A 118 18.44 11.26 -0.56
N ARG A 119 18.04 11.44 -1.81
CA ARG A 119 18.66 12.39 -2.74
C ARG A 119 17.99 13.76 -2.75
N HIS A 120 16.99 13.96 -1.93
CA HIS A 120 16.28 15.25 -1.88
C HIS A 120 16.89 16.25 -0.92
#